data_6977ada1d59e3568c76e208c30ad0b11
#
_entry.id   6977ada1d59e3568c76e208c30ad0b11
#
_cell.length_a   1.000
_cell.length_b   1.000
_cell.length_c   1.000
_cell.angle_alpha   90.00
_cell.angle_beta   90.00
_cell.angle_gamma   90.00
#
_symmetry.space_group_name_H-M   'P 1'
#
loop_
_entity.id
_entity.type
_entity.pdbx_description
1 polymer ?
#
loop_
_entity_poly.entity_id
_entity_poly.type
_entity_poly.pdbx_seq_one_letter_code
_entity_poly.pdbx_strand_id
1 'polypeptide(L)'
;MTPDKKVKILATLGPAIDGIDDIRELVLAGVNIFRLNFSHGDHADHALRYQWIREVERQLNYPLGILMDLQGPKLRVGKFAEGKVQLVRGQALRLDLDTTPGDERRVNLPHPEIIAALEPGMDLLLDDGKLRLRVVTKYADAIDTTVLNGGELSDRKGVNVPQAVLDLSPLTAKDRRDLSFGLELGVDWVALSFVQRPADIREARTLIGDKAFLMAKIEKPSAVEQLREIAELSDAIMVARGDLGVEVPAESVPQIQKNIISTCRELGKPVVVATQMLESMRFSPAPTRAEVTDVANAVAEGADAVMLSAETASGEYPLEAVQMMSKIIRQVENGPDYQAQLDVSRPKAEATVSDAISCAIRRISNVLPVAVLVNYSESGTSSLRAARERPTVPILNLTPNLQTARRLTVAWGVHSVVNDRLRQVDEVCSTALEIAQAQGMAQRGDTLLITAGVPFGQPGSTNSLRIETLI
;
A
#
# COMPACT_ATOMS: atom_id res chain seq x y z
N MET A 1 -21.83 9.34 -0.63
CA MET A 1 -21.33 8.85 0.69
C MET A 1 -20.52 9.98 1.32
N THR A 2 -20.90 10.46 2.49
CA THR A 2 -20.13 11.48 3.21
C THR A 2 -18.89 10.83 3.80
N PRO A 3 -17.66 11.35 3.56
CA PRO A 3 -16.46 10.79 4.15
C PRO A 3 -16.45 11.06 5.66
N ASP A 4 -16.45 9.98 6.43
CA ASP A 4 -16.47 10.03 7.90
C ASP A 4 -15.10 9.73 8.53
N LYS A 5 -14.09 9.46 7.70
CA LYS A 5 -12.70 9.22 8.07
C LYS A 5 -11.74 9.68 6.97
N LYS A 6 -10.52 9.99 7.31
CA LYS A 6 -9.49 10.50 6.39
C LYS A 6 -8.53 9.38 5.93
N VAL A 7 -8.08 8.53 6.85
CA VAL A 7 -7.28 7.34 6.50
C VAL A 7 -8.13 6.34 5.75
N LYS A 8 -7.58 5.80 4.66
CA LYS A 8 -8.27 4.90 3.73
C LYS A 8 -8.15 3.45 4.17
N ILE A 9 -9.10 2.62 3.74
CA ILE A 9 -9.05 1.17 3.96
C ILE A 9 -8.86 0.48 2.61
N LEU A 10 -7.85 -0.37 2.55
CA LEU A 10 -7.58 -1.28 1.46
C LEU A 10 -7.95 -2.70 1.91
N ALA A 11 -8.86 -3.36 1.19
CA ALA A 11 -9.32 -4.72 1.49
C ALA A 11 -8.89 -5.68 0.39
N THR A 12 -8.33 -6.84 0.77
CA THR A 12 -7.97 -7.89 -0.17
C THR A 12 -9.16 -8.77 -0.47
N LEU A 13 -9.43 -9.01 -1.76
CA LEU A 13 -10.46 -9.96 -2.20
C LEU A 13 -9.89 -11.37 -2.32
N GLY A 14 -10.69 -12.31 -1.90
CA GLY A 14 -10.39 -13.73 -1.93
C GLY A 14 -11.64 -14.58 -1.83
N PRO A 15 -11.52 -15.86 -1.46
CA PRO A 15 -12.65 -16.79 -1.42
C PRO A 15 -13.73 -16.47 -0.35
N ALA A 16 -13.46 -15.57 0.61
CA ALA A 16 -14.44 -15.13 1.59
C ALA A 16 -15.46 -14.12 1.02
N ILE A 17 -15.25 -13.63 -0.22
CA ILE A 17 -16.11 -12.66 -0.89
C ILE A 17 -16.69 -13.33 -2.13
N ASP A 18 -17.99 -13.54 -2.13
CA ASP A 18 -18.69 -14.39 -3.09
C ASP A 18 -19.57 -13.61 -4.10
N GLY A 19 -19.61 -12.26 -4.01
CA GLY A 19 -20.44 -11.52 -4.94
C GLY A 19 -20.42 -10.01 -4.82
N ILE A 20 -21.27 -9.40 -5.64
CA ILE A 20 -21.43 -7.93 -5.72
C ILE A 20 -21.95 -7.36 -4.40
N ASP A 21 -22.84 -8.09 -3.72
CA ASP A 21 -23.45 -7.60 -2.47
C ASP A 21 -22.43 -7.52 -1.35
N ASP A 22 -21.54 -8.51 -1.23
CA ASP A 22 -20.44 -8.46 -0.26
C ASP A 22 -19.53 -7.25 -0.52
N ILE A 23 -19.16 -7.01 -1.78
CA ILE A 23 -18.34 -5.84 -2.14
C ILE A 23 -19.05 -4.54 -1.78
N ARG A 24 -20.37 -4.46 -2.03
CA ARG A 24 -21.18 -3.29 -1.66
C ARG A 24 -21.17 -3.07 -0.14
N GLU A 25 -21.36 -4.12 0.65
CA GLU A 25 -21.33 -4.05 2.12
C GLU A 25 -19.96 -3.59 2.63
N LEU A 26 -18.86 -4.13 2.07
CA LEU A 26 -17.51 -3.70 2.41
C LEU A 26 -17.27 -2.21 2.08
N VAL A 27 -17.76 -1.72 0.93
CA VAL A 27 -17.68 -0.29 0.57
C VAL A 27 -18.48 0.56 1.55
N LEU A 28 -19.70 0.15 1.90
CA LEU A 28 -20.53 0.86 2.88
C LEU A 28 -19.92 0.82 4.30
N ALA A 29 -19.17 -0.23 4.65
CA ALA A 29 -18.40 -0.32 5.89
C ALA A 29 -17.13 0.57 5.87
N GLY A 30 -16.70 1.03 4.69
CA GLY A 30 -15.65 2.03 4.56
C GLY A 30 -14.43 1.65 3.72
N VAL A 31 -14.47 0.58 2.93
CA VAL A 31 -13.41 0.24 1.97
C VAL A 31 -13.36 1.27 0.84
N ASN A 32 -12.15 1.68 0.48
CA ASN A 32 -11.88 2.65 -0.59
C ASN A 32 -11.15 2.01 -1.78
N ILE A 33 -10.36 0.95 -1.52
CA ILE A 33 -9.52 0.28 -2.50
C ILE A 33 -9.63 -1.22 -2.30
N PHE A 34 -9.74 -1.97 -3.39
CA PHE A 34 -9.67 -3.42 -3.37
C PHE A 34 -8.34 -3.93 -3.92
N ARG A 35 -7.74 -4.89 -3.23
CA ARG A 35 -6.51 -5.56 -3.66
C ARG A 35 -6.84 -6.91 -4.28
N LEU A 36 -6.35 -7.12 -5.49
CA LEU A 36 -6.32 -8.40 -6.19
C LEU A 36 -4.92 -9.00 -6.04
N ASN A 37 -4.79 -10.07 -5.26
CA ASN A 37 -3.50 -10.70 -4.96
C ASN A 37 -3.17 -11.78 -6.00
N PHE A 38 -2.30 -11.46 -6.96
CA PHE A 38 -1.90 -12.37 -8.04
C PHE A 38 -0.95 -13.51 -7.61
N SER A 39 -0.65 -13.62 -6.31
CA SER A 39 -0.04 -14.83 -5.75
C SER A 39 -1.01 -16.02 -5.68
N HIS A 40 -2.32 -15.76 -5.75
CA HIS A 40 -3.41 -16.73 -5.61
C HIS A 40 -4.49 -16.48 -6.66
N GLY A 41 -5.27 -17.51 -6.97
CA GLY A 41 -6.31 -17.44 -7.99
C GLY A 41 -5.77 -17.43 -9.41
N ASP A 42 -6.66 -17.44 -10.38
CA ASP A 42 -6.35 -17.32 -11.80
C ASP A 42 -6.86 -16.00 -12.40
N HIS A 43 -6.57 -15.78 -13.68
CA HIS A 43 -7.00 -14.57 -14.39
C HIS A 43 -8.52 -14.42 -14.46
N ALA A 44 -9.26 -15.53 -14.55
CA ALA A 44 -10.73 -15.51 -14.61
C ALA A 44 -11.32 -15.06 -13.27
N ASP A 45 -10.78 -15.55 -12.15
CA ASP A 45 -11.16 -15.12 -10.80
C ASP A 45 -10.94 -13.62 -10.62
N HIS A 46 -9.79 -13.11 -11.05
CA HIS A 46 -9.47 -11.69 -10.94
C HIS A 46 -10.34 -10.82 -11.84
N ALA A 47 -10.64 -11.28 -13.06
CA ALA A 47 -11.55 -10.57 -13.96
C ALA A 47 -12.96 -10.47 -13.38
N LEU A 48 -13.46 -11.55 -12.80
CA LEU A 48 -14.80 -11.57 -12.18
C LEU A 48 -14.88 -10.58 -11.00
N ARG A 49 -13.90 -10.61 -10.09
CA ARG A 49 -13.83 -9.66 -8.97
C ARG A 49 -13.68 -8.22 -9.43
N TYR A 50 -12.90 -7.99 -10.48
CA TYR A 50 -12.78 -6.66 -11.11
C TYR A 50 -14.16 -6.16 -11.60
N GLN A 51 -14.93 -7.02 -12.29
CA GLN A 51 -16.26 -6.67 -12.77
C GLN A 51 -17.22 -6.33 -11.62
N TRP A 52 -17.19 -7.10 -10.53
CA TRP A 52 -18.02 -6.82 -9.34
C TRP A 52 -17.70 -5.44 -8.73
N ILE A 53 -16.41 -5.11 -8.59
CA ILE A 53 -15.99 -3.81 -8.05
C ILE A 53 -16.49 -2.67 -8.97
N ARG A 54 -16.32 -2.78 -10.29
CA ARG A 54 -16.75 -1.76 -11.24
C ARG A 54 -18.28 -1.61 -11.28
N GLU A 55 -19.01 -2.69 -11.09
CA GLU A 55 -20.47 -2.64 -10.98
C GLU A 55 -20.92 -1.92 -9.71
N VAL A 56 -20.33 -2.21 -8.56
CA VAL A 56 -20.61 -1.50 -7.30
C VAL A 56 -20.22 -0.02 -7.40
N GLU A 57 -19.08 0.30 -7.99
CA GLU A 57 -18.65 1.68 -8.28
C GLU A 57 -19.72 2.44 -9.06
N ARG A 58 -20.25 1.82 -10.12
CA ARG A 58 -21.29 2.40 -10.96
C ARG A 58 -22.60 2.60 -10.20
N GLN A 59 -23.03 1.60 -9.41
CA GLN A 59 -24.28 1.67 -8.62
C GLN A 59 -24.23 2.74 -7.54
N LEU A 60 -23.09 2.89 -6.87
CA LEU A 60 -22.92 3.86 -5.78
C LEU A 60 -22.50 5.24 -6.30
N ASN A 61 -22.17 5.38 -7.57
CA ASN A 61 -21.56 6.57 -8.15
C ASN A 61 -20.39 7.08 -7.28
N TYR A 62 -19.52 6.15 -6.85
CA TYR A 62 -18.44 6.39 -5.92
C TYR A 62 -17.16 5.72 -6.43
N PRO A 63 -16.07 6.49 -6.75
CA PRO A 63 -14.85 5.93 -7.30
C PRO A 63 -14.21 4.91 -6.36
N LEU A 64 -13.89 3.72 -6.88
CA LEU A 64 -13.23 2.63 -6.16
C LEU A 64 -11.89 2.31 -6.82
N GLY A 65 -10.81 2.29 -6.04
CA GLY A 65 -9.49 1.91 -6.52
C GLY A 65 -9.35 0.39 -6.62
N ILE A 66 -8.63 -0.09 -7.63
CA ILE A 66 -8.24 -1.50 -7.76
C ILE A 66 -6.72 -1.59 -7.82
N LEU A 67 -6.14 -2.29 -6.85
CA LEU A 67 -4.72 -2.57 -6.74
C LEU A 67 -4.46 -4.01 -7.16
N MET A 68 -3.71 -4.20 -8.25
CA MET A 68 -3.10 -5.46 -8.62
C MET A 68 -1.80 -5.63 -7.83
N ASP A 69 -1.67 -6.70 -7.05
CA ASP A 69 -0.45 -7.00 -6.29
C ASP A 69 0.28 -8.20 -6.91
N LEU A 70 1.42 -7.94 -7.53
CA LEU A 70 2.25 -8.93 -8.22
C LEU A 70 2.97 -9.83 -7.21
N GLN A 71 3.16 -11.09 -7.58
CA GLN A 71 3.74 -12.09 -6.70
C GLN A 71 5.22 -11.83 -6.39
N GLY A 72 5.99 -11.44 -7.41
CA GLY A 72 7.44 -11.34 -7.36
C GLY A 72 8.16 -12.70 -7.31
N PRO A 73 9.49 -12.69 -7.21
CA PRO A 73 10.30 -13.91 -7.17
C PRO A 73 10.13 -14.62 -5.83
N LYS A 74 9.38 -15.73 -5.85
CA LYS A 74 9.24 -16.61 -4.67
C LYS A 74 10.39 -17.60 -4.65
N LEU A 75 11.38 -17.31 -3.82
CA LEU A 75 12.56 -18.17 -3.60
C LEU A 75 12.20 -19.30 -2.64
N ARG A 76 12.49 -20.55 -3.00
CA ARG A 76 12.08 -21.73 -2.23
C ARG A 76 13.12 -22.84 -2.31
N VAL A 77 13.28 -23.61 -1.23
CA VAL A 77 13.98 -24.90 -1.29
C VAL A 77 13.22 -25.91 -2.14
N GLY A 78 13.89 -26.93 -2.60
CA GLY A 78 13.33 -28.08 -3.33
C GLY A 78 12.46 -28.98 -2.46
N LYS A 79 12.38 -30.25 -2.86
CA LYS A 79 11.61 -31.27 -2.16
C LYS A 79 12.55 -32.16 -1.30
N PHE A 80 11.99 -32.77 -0.29
CA PHE A 80 12.63 -33.82 0.51
C PHE A 80 12.09 -35.22 0.11
N ALA A 81 12.88 -36.24 0.28
CA ALA A 81 12.49 -37.63 -0.03
C ALA A 81 11.23 -38.06 0.74
N GLU A 82 11.13 -37.64 2.00
CA GLU A 82 10.04 -37.94 2.92
C GLU A 82 9.07 -36.72 3.11
N GLY A 83 9.15 -35.71 2.22
CA GLY A 83 8.32 -34.49 2.27
C GLY A 83 8.77 -33.46 3.32
N LYS A 84 9.54 -33.88 4.34
CA LYS A 84 10.05 -33.02 5.41
C LYS A 84 11.23 -33.67 6.15
N VAL A 85 11.98 -32.82 6.85
CA VAL A 85 13.09 -33.22 7.73
C VAL A 85 13.04 -32.43 9.03
N GLN A 86 13.63 -33.00 10.09
CA GLN A 86 13.80 -32.30 11.36
C GLN A 86 15.26 -31.85 11.47
N LEU A 87 15.48 -30.54 11.44
CA LEU A 87 16.80 -29.94 11.59
C LEU A 87 17.10 -29.65 13.05
N VAL A 88 18.35 -29.91 13.49
CA VAL A 88 18.80 -29.72 14.86
C VAL A 88 19.88 -28.63 14.90
N ARG A 89 19.87 -27.79 15.93
CA ARG A 89 20.90 -26.77 16.14
C ARG A 89 22.30 -27.34 16.14
N GLY A 90 23.21 -26.74 15.39
CA GLY A 90 24.59 -27.17 15.21
C GLY A 90 24.78 -28.19 14.08
N GLN A 91 23.71 -28.72 13.49
CA GLN A 91 23.77 -29.63 12.36
C GLN A 91 24.27 -28.90 11.11
N ALA A 92 25.04 -29.60 10.27
CA ALA A 92 25.38 -29.13 8.93
C ALA A 92 24.22 -29.45 7.96
N LEU A 93 23.91 -28.50 7.10
CA LEU A 93 22.98 -28.68 5.96
C LEU A 93 23.62 -28.06 4.71
N ARG A 94 23.71 -28.86 3.65
CA ARG A 94 24.15 -28.39 2.33
C ARG A 94 22.94 -27.96 1.50
N LEU A 95 23.04 -26.79 0.87
CA LEU A 95 22.08 -26.35 -0.15
C LEU A 95 22.82 -26.29 -1.48
N ASP A 96 22.27 -26.93 -2.51
CA ASP A 96 22.91 -27.07 -3.82
C ASP A 96 21.92 -27.08 -4.98
N LEU A 97 22.42 -27.07 -6.24
CA LEU A 97 21.61 -27.06 -7.45
C LEU A 97 21.15 -28.47 -7.89
N ASP A 98 21.55 -29.55 -7.21
CA ASP A 98 21.10 -30.90 -7.53
C ASP A 98 19.60 -31.06 -7.25
N THR A 99 18.83 -31.42 -8.26
CA THR A 99 17.37 -31.51 -8.24
C THR A 99 16.83 -32.77 -7.56
N THR A 100 17.70 -33.72 -7.15
CA THR A 100 17.27 -34.92 -6.41
C THR A 100 16.64 -34.52 -5.07
N PRO A 101 15.58 -35.21 -4.62
CA PRO A 101 14.98 -34.93 -3.31
C PRO A 101 16.04 -34.96 -2.19
N GLY A 102 15.93 -33.97 -1.29
CA GLY A 102 16.87 -33.83 -0.17
C GLY A 102 16.58 -34.75 1.00
N ASP A 103 17.46 -34.69 1.99
CA ASP A 103 17.39 -35.38 3.26
C ASP A 103 17.85 -34.46 4.42
N GLU A 104 18.18 -34.98 5.59
CA GLU A 104 18.65 -34.19 6.72
C GLU A 104 20.05 -33.56 6.53
N ARG A 105 20.77 -33.90 5.45
CA ARG A 105 22.15 -33.44 5.17
C ARG A 105 22.19 -32.43 4.01
N ARG A 106 21.24 -32.51 3.06
CA ARG A 106 21.22 -31.66 1.90
C ARG A 106 19.82 -31.38 1.41
N VAL A 107 19.65 -30.25 0.74
CA VAL A 107 18.41 -29.90 0.02
C VAL A 107 18.74 -29.11 -1.25
N ASN A 108 17.96 -29.35 -2.30
CA ASN A 108 18.02 -28.55 -3.52
C ASN A 108 17.65 -27.09 -3.24
N LEU A 109 18.46 -26.15 -3.73
CA LEU A 109 18.18 -24.72 -3.81
C LEU A 109 18.21 -24.30 -5.28
N PRO A 110 17.08 -24.34 -6.01
CA PRO A 110 17.03 -24.10 -7.46
C PRO A 110 17.20 -22.62 -7.81
N HIS A 111 18.12 -21.93 -7.14
CA HIS A 111 18.34 -20.49 -7.20
C HIS A 111 19.85 -20.18 -7.22
N PRO A 112 20.50 -20.30 -8.42
CA PRO A 112 21.94 -20.04 -8.53
C PRO A 112 22.30 -18.59 -8.13
N GLU A 113 21.40 -17.64 -8.28
CA GLU A 113 21.55 -16.25 -7.85
C GLU A 113 21.69 -16.09 -6.34
N ILE A 114 21.04 -16.95 -5.55
CA ILE A 114 21.22 -16.97 -4.09
C ILE A 114 22.63 -17.46 -3.74
N ILE A 115 23.05 -18.59 -4.36
CA ILE A 115 24.37 -19.15 -4.14
C ILE A 115 25.45 -18.14 -4.53
N ALA A 116 25.25 -17.43 -5.65
CA ALA A 116 26.19 -16.41 -6.12
C ALA A 116 26.30 -15.21 -5.15
N ALA A 117 25.21 -14.81 -4.52
CA ALA A 117 25.15 -13.60 -3.68
C ALA A 117 25.58 -13.86 -2.21
N LEU A 118 25.48 -15.10 -1.73
CA LEU A 118 25.81 -15.43 -0.35
C LEU A 118 27.33 -15.53 -0.13
N GLU A 119 27.78 -15.10 1.06
CA GLU A 119 29.17 -15.19 1.50
C GLU A 119 29.23 -15.88 2.88
N PRO A 120 30.38 -16.51 3.23
CA PRO A 120 30.58 -17.08 4.57
C PRO A 120 30.29 -16.06 5.67
N GLY A 121 29.54 -16.50 6.69
CA GLY A 121 29.07 -15.65 7.78
C GLY A 121 27.70 -15.02 7.58
N MET A 122 27.16 -15.00 6.36
CA MET A 122 25.78 -14.57 6.10
C MET A 122 24.76 -15.60 6.55
N ASP A 123 23.54 -15.13 6.82
CA ASP A 123 22.44 -15.98 7.26
C ASP A 123 21.41 -16.21 6.14
N LEU A 124 20.87 -17.45 6.12
CA LEU A 124 19.64 -17.78 5.39
C LEU A 124 18.52 -18.01 6.39
N LEU A 125 17.35 -17.53 6.05
CA LEU A 125 16.13 -17.76 6.80
C LEU A 125 15.21 -18.66 5.98
N LEU A 126 14.66 -19.70 6.60
CA LEU A 126 13.75 -20.65 5.95
C LEU A 126 12.42 -20.66 6.69
N ASP A 127 11.32 -20.99 5.97
CA ASP A 127 9.96 -21.06 6.49
C ASP A 127 9.58 -19.79 7.29
N ASP A 128 9.66 -18.65 6.61
CA ASP A 128 9.33 -17.32 7.16
C ASP A 128 10.12 -16.98 8.43
N GLY A 129 11.41 -17.36 8.45
CA GLY A 129 12.33 -17.05 9.54
C GLY A 129 12.29 -18.01 10.74
N LYS A 130 11.44 -19.04 10.72
CA LYS A 130 11.39 -20.05 11.80
C LYS A 130 12.70 -20.83 11.92
N LEU A 131 13.37 -21.06 10.81
CA LEU A 131 14.66 -21.72 10.74
C LEU A 131 15.72 -20.72 10.29
N ARG A 132 16.90 -20.76 10.93
CA ARG A 132 18.04 -19.92 10.61
C ARG A 132 19.27 -20.75 10.39
N LEU A 133 19.89 -20.55 9.24
CA LEU A 133 21.14 -21.20 8.84
C LEU A 133 22.22 -20.14 8.67
N ARG A 134 23.48 -20.48 8.95
CA ARG A 134 24.65 -19.64 8.67
C ARG A 134 25.53 -20.28 7.63
N VAL A 135 25.89 -19.53 6.60
CA VAL A 135 26.84 -19.98 5.58
C VAL A 135 28.23 -20.17 6.21
N VAL A 136 28.79 -21.35 6.03
CA VAL A 136 30.14 -21.69 6.46
C VAL A 136 31.11 -21.68 5.29
N THR A 137 30.72 -22.35 4.20
CA THR A 137 31.55 -22.44 2.99
C THR A 137 30.67 -22.24 1.76
N LYS A 138 31.23 -21.52 0.78
CA LYS A 138 30.60 -21.26 -0.52
C LYS A 138 31.36 -22.02 -1.60
N TYR A 139 30.63 -22.67 -2.50
CA TYR A 139 31.10 -23.27 -3.75
C TYR A 139 30.43 -22.63 -4.95
N ALA A 140 30.81 -23.04 -6.15
CA ALA A 140 30.23 -22.49 -7.39
C ALA A 140 28.72 -22.85 -7.54
N ASP A 141 28.33 -24.02 -7.04
CA ASP A 141 26.99 -24.63 -7.21
C ASP A 141 26.31 -25.03 -5.88
N ALA A 142 26.92 -24.69 -4.74
CA ALA A 142 26.47 -25.09 -3.43
C ALA A 142 26.93 -24.16 -2.32
N ILE A 143 26.27 -24.25 -1.18
CA ILE A 143 26.70 -23.68 0.11
C ILE A 143 26.56 -24.71 1.21
N ASP A 144 27.57 -24.81 2.05
CA ASP A 144 27.50 -25.55 3.32
C ASP A 144 27.11 -24.57 4.42
N THR A 145 26.15 -24.96 5.24
CA THR A 145 25.63 -24.14 6.32
C THR A 145 25.63 -24.86 7.65
N THR A 146 25.54 -24.10 8.73
CA THR A 146 25.26 -24.60 10.08
C THR A 146 23.89 -24.12 10.53
N VAL A 147 23.06 -25.00 11.05
CA VAL A 147 21.74 -24.67 11.62
C VAL A 147 21.93 -23.91 12.93
N LEU A 148 21.51 -22.66 12.98
CA LEU A 148 21.52 -21.83 14.19
C LEU A 148 20.24 -21.99 15.01
N ASN A 149 19.11 -22.10 14.31
CA ASN A 149 17.81 -22.37 14.90
C ASN A 149 17.15 -23.50 14.12
N GLY A 150 16.94 -24.63 14.79
CA GLY A 150 16.38 -25.83 14.18
C GLY A 150 14.86 -25.88 14.26
N GLY A 151 14.28 -26.90 13.62
CA GLY A 151 12.86 -27.15 13.53
C GLY A 151 12.51 -28.04 12.35
N GLU A 152 11.23 -28.24 12.08
CA GLU A 152 10.75 -28.97 10.90
C GLU A 152 10.91 -28.11 9.64
N LEU A 153 11.58 -28.66 8.61
CA LEU A 153 11.66 -28.08 7.27
C LEU A 153 10.96 -29.00 6.27
N SER A 154 9.91 -28.52 5.63
CA SER A 154 9.15 -29.28 4.64
C SER A 154 9.41 -28.78 3.22
N ASP A 155 8.84 -29.49 2.23
CA ASP A 155 8.94 -29.20 0.81
C ASP A 155 8.62 -27.74 0.48
N ARG A 156 9.41 -27.15 -0.42
CA ARG A 156 9.15 -25.85 -1.06
C ARG A 156 8.96 -24.69 -0.10
N LYS A 157 9.56 -24.75 1.09
CA LYS A 157 9.56 -23.63 2.03
C LYS A 157 10.34 -22.44 1.52
N GLY A 158 9.88 -21.24 1.87
CA GLY A 158 10.48 -19.98 1.50
C GLY A 158 11.93 -19.85 1.97
N VAL A 159 12.73 -19.15 1.18
CA VAL A 159 14.13 -18.81 1.48
C VAL A 159 14.26 -17.28 1.46
N ASN A 160 14.78 -16.71 2.54
CA ASN A 160 15.10 -15.30 2.65
C ASN A 160 16.60 -15.13 2.92
N VAL A 161 17.19 -14.11 2.31
CA VAL A 161 18.61 -13.78 2.43
C VAL A 161 18.77 -12.28 2.76
N PRO A 162 18.61 -11.92 4.05
CA PRO A 162 18.49 -10.51 4.45
C PRO A 162 19.72 -9.64 4.11
N GLN A 163 20.91 -10.25 4.14
CA GLN A 163 22.19 -9.56 3.97
C GLN A 163 22.67 -9.50 2.52
N ALA A 164 21.95 -10.13 1.59
CA ALA A 164 22.35 -10.21 0.20
C ALA A 164 21.35 -9.46 -0.72
N VAL A 165 21.89 -8.69 -1.64
CA VAL A 165 21.13 -8.13 -2.77
C VAL A 165 21.25 -9.11 -3.93
N LEU A 166 20.10 -9.64 -4.36
CA LEU A 166 20.06 -10.61 -5.44
C LEU A 166 20.05 -9.92 -6.80
N ASP A 167 20.79 -10.47 -7.74
CA ASP A 167 20.74 -10.02 -9.14
C ASP A 167 19.54 -10.68 -9.86
N LEU A 168 18.37 -10.25 -9.42
CA LEU A 168 17.07 -10.71 -9.93
C LEU A 168 16.19 -9.51 -10.24
N SER A 169 15.43 -9.62 -11.33
CA SER A 169 14.28 -8.72 -11.54
C SER A 169 13.16 -9.08 -10.56
N PRO A 170 12.48 -8.11 -9.95
CA PRO A 170 11.27 -8.35 -9.14
C PRO A 170 10.10 -8.84 -10.01
N LEU A 171 10.21 -8.75 -11.35
CA LEU A 171 9.21 -9.18 -12.31
C LEU A 171 9.59 -10.51 -12.95
N THR A 172 9.06 -11.59 -12.43
CA THR A 172 9.20 -12.93 -13.02
C THR A 172 8.46 -13.04 -14.36
N ALA A 173 8.68 -14.13 -15.10
CA ALA A 173 7.91 -14.40 -16.32
C ALA A 173 6.39 -14.52 -16.05
N LYS A 174 6.00 -15.00 -14.86
CA LYS A 174 4.59 -14.99 -14.42
C LYS A 174 4.11 -13.56 -14.20
N ASP A 175 4.86 -12.76 -13.46
CA ASP A 175 4.47 -11.37 -13.15
C ASP A 175 4.31 -10.51 -14.40
N ARG A 176 5.13 -10.73 -15.43
CA ARG A 176 5.00 -10.03 -16.71
C ARG A 176 3.71 -10.41 -17.46
N ARG A 177 3.30 -11.70 -17.43
CA ARG A 177 2.00 -12.12 -18.00
C ARG A 177 0.83 -11.56 -17.19
N ASP A 178 0.91 -11.64 -15.87
CA ASP A 178 -0.11 -11.09 -14.98
C ASP A 178 -0.23 -9.58 -15.14
N LEU A 179 0.89 -8.87 -15.23
CA LEU A 179 0.94 -7.43 -15.47
C LEU A 179 0.23 -7.04 -16.78
N SER A 180 0.55 -7.73 -17.88
CA SER A 180 -0.13 -7.48 -19.16
C SER A 180 -1.64 -7.63 -19.02
N PHE A 181 -2.09 -8.73 -18.41
CA PHE A 181 -3.50 -8.99 -18.16
C PHE A 181 -4.14 -7.92 -17.29
N GLY A 182 -3.53 -7.53 -16.18
CA GLY A 182 -4.06 -6.51 -15.27
C GLY A 182 -4.16 -5.12 -15.92
N LEU A 183 -3.17 -4.76 -16.75
CA LEU A 183 -3.19 -3.50 -17.50
C LEU A 183 -4.25 -3.49 -18.61
N GLU A 184 -4.51 -4.62 -19.26
CA GLU A 184 -5.61 -4.79 -20.22
C GLU A 184 -6.98 -4.73 -19.53
N LEU A 185 -7.09 -5.31 -18.35
CA LEU A 185 -8.29 -5.25 -17.52
C LEU A 185 -8.60 -3.82 -17.03
N GLY A 186 -7.58 -2.97 -16.89
CA GLY A 186 -7.72 -1.57 -16.47
C GLY A 186 -7.64 -1.37 -14.95
N VAL A 187 -6.73 -2.07 -14.28
CA VAL A 187 -6.41 -1.82 -12.87
C VAL A 187 -5.86 -0.40 -12.68
N ASP A 188 -6.10 0.20 -11.52
CA ASP A 188 -5.69 1.57 -11.24
C ASP A 188 -4.27 1.65 -10.68
N TRP A 189 -3.86 0.59 -9.95
CA TRP A 189 -2.59 0.49 -9.26
C TRP A 189 -1.94 -0.87 -9.50
N VAL A 190 -0.61 -0.88 -9.58
CA VAL A 190 0.21 -2.10 -9.58
C VAL A 190 1.16 -2.03 -8.40
N ALA A 191 1.09 -2.99 -7.47
CA ALA A 191 2.06 -3.17 -6.39
C ALA A 191 3.16 -4.12 -6.84
N LEU A 192 4.41 -3.69 -6.66
CA LEU A 192 5.62 -4.44 -7.01
C LEU A 192 6.23 -5.03 -5.75
N SER A 193 6.21 -6.36 -5.63
CA SER A 193 6.80 -7.10 -4.50
C SER A 193 8.31 -7.26 -4.65
N PHE A 194 8.99 -7.44 -3.54
CA PHE A 194 10.43 -7.72 -3.45
C PHE A 194 11.34 -6.69 -4.13
N VAL A 195 10.96 -5.41 -4.08
CA VAL A 195 11.81 -4.30 -4.52
C VAL A 195 13.08 -4.27 -3.69
N GLN A 196 14.24 -4.18 -4.34
CA GLN A 196 15.55 -4.12 -3.71
C GLN A 196 16.27 -2.80 -3.99
N ARG A 197 16.05 -2.22 -5.17
CA ARG A 197 16.83 -1.07 -5.69
C ARG A 197 15.98 -0.17 -6.61
N PRO A 198 16.37 1.10 -6.82
CA PRO A 198 15.65 2.02 -7.72
C PRO A 198 15.52 1.54 -9.16
N ALA A 199 16.46 0.70 -9.64
CA ALA A 199 16.41 0.11 -10.97
C ALA A 199 15.17 -0.78 -11.18
N ASP A 200 14.68 -1.45 -10.13
CA ASP A 200 13.50 -2.29 -10.15
C ASP A 200 12.24 -1.46 -10.46
N ILE A 201 12.18 -0.25 -9.89
CA ILE A 201 11.08 0.69 -10.14
C ILE A 201 11.12 1.20 -11.57
N ARG A 202 12.31 1.52 -12.10
CA ARG A 202 12.45 1.97 -13.49
C ARG A 202 12.05 0.88 -14.49
N GLU A 203 12.42 -0.38 -14.21
CA GLU A 203 12.00 -1.53 -15.03
C GLU A 203 10.49 -1.67 -15.05
N ALA A 204 9.85 -1.70 -13.87
CA ALA A 204 8.39 -1.81 -13.77
C ALA A 204 7.69 -0.62 -14.45
N ARG A 205 8.18 0.60 -14.27
CA ARG A 205 7.64 1.82 -14.90
C ARG A 205 7.67 1.73 -16.43
N THR A 206 8.73 1.17 -17.01
CA THR A 206 8.85 0.98 -18.47
C THR A 206 7.75 0.06 -19.01
N LEU A 207 7.35 -0.95 -18.26
CA LEU A 207 6.30 -1.90 -18.65
C LEU A 207 4.88 -1.37 -18.40
N ILE A 208 4.68 -0.65 -17.31
CA ILE A 208 3.38 -0.09 -16.90
C ILE A 208 3.02 1.13 -17.76
N GLY A 209 4.00 1.98 -18.08
CA GLY A 209 3.78 3.27 -18.73
C GLY A 209 2.82 4.15 -17.92
N ASP A 210 1.85 4.75 -18.60
CA ASP A 210 0.82 5.62 -18.00
C ASP A 210 -0.49 4.89 -17.70
N LYS A 211 -0.55 3.56 -17.92
CA LYS A 211 -1.79 2.77 -17.79
C LYS A 211 -2.22 2.61 -16.33
N ALA A 212 -1.29 2.52 -15.40
CA ALA A 212 -1.56 2.39 -13.97
C ALA A 212 -0.50 3.13 -13.13
N PHE A 213 -0.81 3.40 -11.86
CA PHE A 213 0.16 3.90 -10.89
C PHE A 213 0.95 2.75 -10.26
N LEU A 214 2.20 3.02 -9.91
CA LEU A 214 3.13 2.04 -9.36
C LEU A 214 3.31 2.25 -7.85
N MET A 215 3.03 1.21 -7.07
CA MET A 215 3.25 1.15 -5.63
C MET A 215 4.41 0.21 -5.33
N ALA A 216 5.51 0.71 -4.75
CA ALA A 216 6.62 -0.14 -4.33
C ALA A 216 6.34 -0.73 -2.94
N LYS A 217 6.54 -2.05 -2.78
CA LYS A 217 6.46 -2.72 -1.49
C LYS A 217 7.84 -2.77 -0.86
N ILE A 218 7.95 -2.22 0.34
CA ILE A 218 9.19 -2.22 1.12
C ILE A 218 9.18 -3.48 1.99
N GLU A 219 9.94 -4.47 1.55
CA GLU A 219 10.02 -5.83 2.12
C GLU A 219 11.46 -6.24 2.42
N LYS A 220 12.45 -5.51 1.87
CA LYS A 220 13.87 -5.86 1.94
C LYS A 220 14.68 -4.79 2.64
N PRO A 221 15.74 -5.15 3.42
CA PRO A 221 16.66 -4.20 4.03
C PRO A 221 17.27 -3.23 3.01
N SER A 222 17.68 -3.72 1.84
CA SER A 222 18.25 -2.93 0.75
C SER A 222 17.29 -1.86 0.22
N ALA A 223 15.97 -2.13 0.21
CA ALA A 223 14.97 -1.14 -0.14
C ALA A 223 14.80 -0.07 0.96
N VAL A 224 14.96 -0.45 2.23
CA VAL A 224 14.95 0.52 3.36
C VAL A 224 16.14 1.47 3.26
N GLU A 225 17.33 0.97 2.92
CA GLU A 225 18.55 1.78 2.73
C GLU A 225 18.41 2.78 1.57
N GLN A 226 17.70 2.42 0.49
CA GLN A 226 17.49 3.24 -0.69
C GLN A 226 16.08 3.84 -0.77
N LEU A 227 15.41 3.95 0.38
CA LEU A 227 14.00 4.31 0.50
C LEU A 227 13.64 5.59 -0.24
N ARG A 228 14.44 6.67 -0.09
CA ARG A 228 14.11 7.97 -0.68
C ARG A 228 14.05 7.88 -2.20
N GLU A 229 15.06 7.31 -2.85
CA GLU A 229 15.10 7.19 -4.32
C GLU A 229 13.98 6.26 -4.84
N ILE A 230 13.72 5.16 -4.15
CA ILE A 230 12.60 4.25 -4.46
C ILE A 230 11.27 5.00 -4.37
N ALA A 231 11.05 5.78 -3.31
CA ALA A 231 9.83 6.54 -3.12
C ALA A 231 9.66 7.67 -4.15
N GLU A 232 10.73 8.37 -4.52
CA GLU A 232 10.70 9.41 -5.57
C GLU A 232 10.25 8.84 -6.92
N LEU A 233 10.73 7.65 -7.30
CA LEU A 233 10.41 6.96 -8.54
C LEU A 233 9.04 6.28 -8.54
N SER A 234 8.47 6.01 -7.36
CA SER A 234 7.16 5.36 -7.18
C SER A 234 6.04 6.40 -7.08
N ASP A 235 4.80 5.97 -7.27
CA ASP A 235 3.61 6.82 -7.05
C ASP A 235 3.05 6.67 -5.63
N ALA A 236 3.29 5.53 -4.98
CA ALA A 236 2.98 5.25 -3.58
C ALA A 236 3.93 4.18 -3.02
N ILE A 237 3.95 4.04 -1.70
CA ILE A 237 4.73 3.03 -0.99
C ILE A 237 3.80 2.16 -0.13
N MET A 238 4.14 0.86 -0.03
CA MET A 238 3.51 -0.06 0.91
C MET A 238 4.55 -0.58 1.91
N VAL A 239 4.29 -0.42 3.19
CA VAL A 239 5.05 -1.05 4.27
C VAL A 239 4.50 -2.45 4.45
N ALA A 240 5.15 -3.44 3.83
CA ALA A 240 4.72 -4.84 3.85
C ALA A 240 5.38 -5.58 5.02
N ARG A 241 4.84 -5.37 6.23
CA ARG A 241 5.47 -5.76 7.50
C ARG A 241 5.67 -7.25 7.66
N GLY A 242 4.83 -8.08 7.04
CA GLY A 242 4.95 -9.54 7.09
C GLY A 242 6.28 -10.02 6.52
N ASP A 243 6.58 -9.63 5.27
CA ASP A 243 7.82 -10.01 4.60
C ASP A 243 9.02 -9.22 5.17
N LEU A 244 8.85 -7.92 5.45
CA LEU A 244 9.90 -7.10 6.07
C LEU A 244 10.33 -7.66 7.43
N GLY A 245 9.38 -8.09 8.28
CA GLY A 245 9.68 -8.63 9.60
C GLY A 245 10.38 -10.01 9.59
N VAL A 246 10.42 -10.68 8.43
CA VAL A 246 11.28 -11.85 8.23
C VAL A 246 12.72 -11.43 7.89
N GLU A 247 12.87 -10.32 7.16
CA GLU A 247 14.15 -9.85 6.60
C GLU A 247 14.93 -8.95 7.58
N VAL A 248 14.26 -8.33 8.56
CA VAL A 248 14.90 -7.50 9.59
C VAL A 248 14.55 -7.99 10.99
N PRO A 249 15.32 -7.64 12.04
CA PRO A 249 14.92 -7.91 13.41
C PRO A 249 13.53 -7.33 13.71
N ALA A 250 12.65 -8.11 14.30
CA ALA A 250 11.25 -7.75 14.54
C ALA A 250 11.09 -6.44 15.30
N GLU A 251 11.98 -6.18 16.27
CA GLU A 251 12.04 -4.95 17.06
C GLU A 251 12.39 -3.71 16.24
N SER A 252 12.95 -3.86 15.03
CA SER A 252 13.29 -2.77 14.13
C SER A 252 12.11 -2.33 13.26
N VAL A 253 11.11 -3.20 13.05
CA VAL A 253 9.99 -2.95 12.14
C VAL A 253 9.22 -1.67 12.49
N PRO A 254 8.88 -1.37 13.76
CA PRO A 254 8.16 -0.14 14.10
C PRO A 254 8.92 1.14 13.73
N GLN A 255 10.24 1.15 13.93
CA GLN A 255 11.06 2.33 13.59
C GLN A 255 11.21 2.48 12.08
N ILE A 256 11.34 1.38 11.34
CA ILE A 256 11.37 1.37 9.88
C ILE A 256 10.04 1.87 9.32
N GLN A 257 8.90 1.43 9.85
CA GLN A 257 7.58 1.92 9.48
C GLN A 257 7.48 3.45 9.63
N LYS A 258 7.86 4.00 10.78
CA LYS A 258 7.88 5.45 11.03
C LYS A 258 8.74 6.20 10.03
N ASN A 259 9.93 5.68 9.72
CA ASN A 259 10.84 6.28 8.75
C ASN A 259 10.21 6.28 7.35
N ILE A 260 9.58 5.17 6.93
CA ILE A 260 8.90 5.08 5.63
C ILE A 260 7.75 6.09 5.56
N ILE A 261 6.88 6.15 6.58
CA ILE A 261 5.76 7.09 6.62
C ILE A 261 6.26 8.54 6.55
N SER A 262 7.28 8.89 7.34
CA SER A 262 7.87 10.24 7.34
C SER A 262 8.45 10.62 5.98
N THR A 263 9.23 9.72 5.36
CA THR A 263 9.83 9.94 4.03
C THR A 263 8.76 10.12 2.96
N CYS A 264 7.71 9.28 2.98
CA CYS A 264 6.59 9.40 2.04
C CYS A 264 5.84 10.72 2.20
N ARG A 265 5.61 11.15 3.44
CA ARG A 265 4.98 12.45 3.72
C ARG A 265 5.85 13.61 3.23
N GLU A 266 7.18 13.58 3.44
CA GLU A 266 8.09 14.58 2.89
C GLU A 266 7.96 14.70 1.36
N LEU A 267 7.89 13.57 0.67
CA LEU A 267 7.81 13.50 -0.79
C LEU A 267 6.39 13.69 -1.35
N GLY A 268 5.36 13.75 -0.50
CA GLY A 268 3.96 13.83 -0.92
C GLY A 268 3.47 12.56 -1.61
N LYS A 269 4.02 11.41 -1.25
CA LYS A 269 3.64 10.09 -1.76
C LYS A 269 2.69 9.40 -0.78
N PRO A 270 1.56 8.84 -1.22
CA PRO A 270 0.72 8.02 -0.34
C PRO A 270 1.48 6.82 0.22
N VAL A 271 1.21 6.48 1.48
CA VAL A 271 1.79 5.32 2.15
C VAL A 271 0.71 4.42 2.74
N VAL A 272 0.81 3.13 2.44
CA VAL A 272 -0.08 2.07 2.94
C VAL A 272 0.66 1.24 3.98
N VAL A 273 0.10 1.09 5.19
CA VAL A 273 0.61 0.13 6.18
C VAL A 273 -0.17 -1.17 6.04
N ALA A 274 0.56 -2.26 5.82
CA ALA A 274 0.00 -3.54 5.41
C ALA A 274 0.47 -4.71 6.29
N THR A 275 -0.34 -5.77 6.28
CA THR A 275 -0.15 -7.08 6.92
C THR A 275 -0.28 -7.07 8.44
N GLN A 276 -0.89 -8.13 8.97
CA GLN A 276 -1.04 -8.39 10.41
C GLN A 276 -1.70 -7.22 11.18
N MET A 277 -2.69 -6.55 10.57
CA MET A 277 -3.36 -5.41 11.20
C MET A 277 -4.43 -5.88 12.19
N LEU A 278 -5.31 -6.79 11.77
CA LEU A 278 -6.36 -7.40 12.58
C LEU A 278 -6.39 -8.93 12.36
N GLU A 279 -5.22 -9.56 12.29
CA GLU A 279 -5.02 -10.96 11.87
C GLU A 279 -5.89 -11.95 12.66
N SER A 280 -6.11 -11.73 13.96
CA SER A 280 -6.97 -12.58 14.78
C SER A 280 -8.42 -12.58 14.31
N MET A 281 -8.86 -11.52 13.62
CA MET A 281 -10.23 -11.42 13.08
C MET A 281 -10.46 -12.31 11.85
N ARG A 282 -9.48 -13.07 11.40
CA ARG A 282 -9.71 -14.18 10.46
C ARG A 282 -10.63 -15.25 11.06
N PHE A 283 -10.54 -15.49 12.37
CA PHE A 283 -11.23 -16.58 13.09
C PHE A 283 -11.97 -16.08 14.33
N SER A 284 -11.98 -14.78 14.57
CA SER A 284 -12.63 -14.16 15.74
C SER A 284 -13.40 -12.90 15.30
N PRO A 285 -14.62 -12.68 15.79
CA PRO A 285 -15.39 -11.45 15.48
C PRO A 285 -14.82 -10.19 16.15
N ALA A 286 -13.81 -10.31 17.01
CA ALA A 286 -13.18 -9.21 17.70
C ALA A 286 -11.65 -9.35 17.69
N PRO A 287 -10.90 -8.24 17.51
CA PRO A 287 -9.45 -8.26 17.51
C PRO A 287 -8.86 -8.33 18.91
N THR A 288 -7.58 -8.62 19.00
CA THR A 288 -6.80 -8.44 20.23
C THR A 288 -6.55 -6.95 20.50
N ARG A 289 -6.27 -6.61 21.76
CA ARG A 289 -5.91 -5.23 22.15
C ARG A 289 -4.60 -4.77 21.47
N ALA A 290 -3.67 -5.68 21.25
CA ALA A 290 -2.40 -5.38 20.57
C ALA A 290 -2.65 -4.95 19.11
N GLU A 291 -3.52 -5.64 18.38
CA GLU A 291 -3.89 -5.31 17.01
C GLU A 291 -4.61 -3.95 16.93
N VAL A 292 -5.53 -3.67 17.85
CA VAL A 292 -6.18 -2.34 17.94
C VAL A 292 -5.15 -1.24 18.14
N THR A 293 -4.17 -1.47 19.02
CA THR A 293 -3.08 -0.50 19.27
C THR A 293 -2.18 -0.34 18.04
N ASP A 294 -1.92 -1.41 17.31
CA ASP A 294 -1.09 -1.40 16.10
C ASP A 294 -1.74 -0.58 14.98
N VAL A 295 -3.03 -0.83 14.70
CA VAL A 295 -3.80 0.00 13.74
C VAL A 295 -3.81 1.47 14.18
N ALA A 296 -4.08 1.73 15.45
CA ALA A 296 -4.13 3.10 15.99
C ALA A 296 -2.78 3.81 15.81
N ASN A 297 -1.66 3.12 16.05
CA ASN A 297 -0.32 3.68 15.83
C ASN A 297 -0.07 4.01 14.36
N ALA A 298 -0.40 3.12 13.41
CA ALA A 298 -0.23 3.38 11.98
C ALA A 298 -1.01 4.65 11.55
N VAL A 299 -2.25 4.81 12.04
CA VAL A 299 -3.08 6.01 11.79
C VAL A 299 -2.45 7.25 12.40
N ALA A 300 -2.03 7.19 13.66
CA ALA A 300 -1.43 8.31 14.40
C ALA A 300 -0.06 8.75 13.82
N GLU A 301 0.71 7.82 13.28
CA GLU A 301 1.97 8.09 12.57
C GLU A 301 1.77 8.80 11.23
N GLY A 302 0.53 8.82 10.71
CA GLY A 302 0.17 9.57 9.51
C GLY A 302 0.14 8.73 8.23
N ALA A 303 -0.12 7.42 8.31
CA ALA A 303 -0.41 6.60 7.13
C ALA A 303 -1.57 7.17 6.30
N ASP A 304 -1.50 7.02 4.97
CA ASP A 304 -2.61 7.38 4.08
C ASP A 304 -3.69 6.30 4.07
N ALA A 305 -3.27 5.04 4.12
CA ALA A 305 -4.17 3.90 4.15
C ALA A 305 -3.63 2.77 5.03
N VAL A 306 -4.55 1.92 5.50
CA VAL A 306 -4.26 0.65 6.19
C VAL A 306 -4.90 -0.50 5.43
N MET A 307 -4.25 -1.67 5.42
CA MET A 307 -4.67 -2.80 4.60
C MET A 307 -5.11 -3.99 5.44
N LEU A 308 -6.23 -4.58 5.07
CA LEU A 308 -6.67 -5.92 5.48
C LEU A 308 -6.28 -6.94 4.41
N SER A 309 -5.66 -8.02 4.82
CA SER A 309 -5.14 -9.09 3.94
C SER A 309 -6.02 -10.34 4.01
N ALA A 310 -5.62 -11.31 4.80
CA ALA A 310 -6.36 -12.55 4.98
C ALA A 310 -7.68 -12.35 5.74
N GLU A 311 -7.77 -11.30 6.54
CA GLU A 311 -8.96 -10.92 7.31
C GLU A 311 -10.19 -10.75 6.40
N THR A 312 -10.01 -10.14 5.22
CA THR A 312 -11.07 -9.97 4.22
C THR A 312 -11.02 -10.98 3.08
N ALA A 313 -9.83 -11.56 2.79
CA ALA A 313 -9.68 -12.50 1.67
C ALA A 313 -10.16 -13.93 1.98
N SER A 314 -9.93 -14.41 3.19
CA SER A 314 -10.19 -15.80 3.59
C SER A 314 -10.65 -15.94 5.04
N GLY A 315 -10.92 -14.83 5.73
CA GLY A 315 -11.41 -14.83 7.10
C GLY A 315 -12.90 -15.17 7.18
N GLU A 316 -13.35 -15.54 8.38
CA GLU A 316 -14.75 -15.82 8.69
C GLU A 316 -15.56 -14.53 8.95
N TYR A 317 -14.89 -13.40 9.21
CA TYR A 317 -15.50 -12.14 9.63
C TYR A 317 -15.03 -10.94 8.78
N PRO A 318 -15.14 -10.98 7.43
CA PRO A 318 -14.59 -9.94 6.55
C PRO A 318 -15.24 -8.56 6.77
N LEU A 319 -16.56 -8.51 6.95
CA LEU A 319 -17.31 -7.28 7.16
C LEU A 319 -16.98 -6.65 8.52
N GLU A 320 -16.98 -7.45 9.58
CA GLU A 320 -16.65 -7.03 10.94
C GLU A 320 -15.21 -6.48 11.04
N ALA A 321 -14.27 -7.10 10.30
CA ALA A 321 -12.89 -6.62 10.24
C ALA A 321 -12.80 -5.20 9.63
N VAL A 322 -13.53 -4.94 8.54
CA VAL A 322 -13.61 -3.59 7.94
C VAL A 322 -14.30 -2.61 8.88
N GLN A 323 -15.40 -3.00 9.50
CA GLN A 323 -16.12 -2.17 10.46
C GLN A 323 -15.25 -1.82 11.67
N MET A 324 -14.50 -2.78 12.20
CA MET A 324 -13.55 -2.57 13.30
C MET A 324 -12.42 -1.62 12.89
N MET A 325 -11.82 -1.84 11.72
CA MET A 325 -10.81 -0.94 11.16
C MET A 325 -11.34 0.49 11.04
N SER A 326 -12.55 0.67 10.51
CA SER A 326 -13.21 1.98 10.40
C SER A 326 -13.45 2.62 11.77
N LYS A 327 -13.84 1.85 12.79
CA LYS A 327 -14.05 2.34 14.16
C LYS A 327 -12.74 2.83 14.79
N ILE A 328 -11.65 2.06 14.62
CA ILE A 328 -10.33 2.44 15.16
C ILE A 328 -9.84 3.72 14.50
N ILE A 329 -9.92 3.82 13.16
CA ILE A 329 -9.51 5.02 12.43
C ILE A 329 -10.27 6.25 12.96
N ARG A 330 -11.60 6.19 13.02
CA ARG A 330 -12.42 7.31 13.52
C ARG A 330 -12.09 7.70 14.96
N GLN A 331 -11.86 6.71 15.81
CA GLN A 331 -11.51 6.97 17.22
C GLN A 331 -10.18 7.72 17.33
N VAL A 332 -9.18 7.37 16.54
CA VAL A 332 -7.88 8.04 16.52
C VAL A 332 -8.01 9.45 15.91
N GLU A 333 -8.66 9.57 14.76
CA GLU A 333 -8.80 10.86 14.04
C GLU A 333 -9.60 11.91 14.83
N ASN A 334 -10.54 11.46 15.68
CA ASN A 334 -11.31 12.32 16.58
C ASN A 334 -10.60 12.57 17.93
N GLY A 335 -9.45 11.94 18.15
CA GLY A 335 -8.66 12.14 19.37
C GLY A 335 -8.07 13.57 19.45
N PRO A 336 -7.98 14.15 20.65
CA PRO A 336 -7.54 15.54 20.82
C PRO A 336 -6.09 15.76 20.36
N ASP A 337 -5.25 14.73 20.43
CA ASP A 337 -3.82 14.84 20.13
C ASP A 337 -3.48 14.48 18.67
N TYR A 338 -4.44 13.96 17.88
CA TYR A 338 -4.17 13.46 16.53
C TYR A 338 -3.53 14.52 15.63
N GLN A 339 -4.09 15.72 15.60
CA GLN A 339 -3.55 16.80 14.78
C GLN A 339 -2.15 17.23 15.23
N ALA A 340 -1.91 17.29 16.54
CA ALA A 340 -0.60 17.62 17.09
C ALA A 340 0.46 16.56 16.73
N GLN A 341 0.10 15.28 16.75
CA GLN A 341 0.99 14.20 16.34
C GLN A 341 1.35 14.30 14.86
N LEU A 342 0.38 14.60 13.98
CA LEU A 342 0.64 14.83 12.56
C LEU A 342 1.53 16.06 12.31
N ASP A 343 1.50 17.06 13.19
CA ASP A 343 2.31 18.28 13.09
C ASP A 343 3.78 18.02 13.39
N VAL A 344 4.10 17.06 14.26
CA VAL A 344 5.49 16.69 14.59
C VAL A 344 6.26 16.23 13.36
N SER A 345 5.61 15.48 12.47
CA SER A 345 6.21 14.97 11.24
C SER A 345 5.86 15.83 10.01
N ARG A 346 5.62 17.12 10.21
CA ARG A 346 5.25 18.04 9.12
C ARG A 346 6.39 18.21 8.12
N PRO A 347 6.13 18.03 6.80
CA PRO A 347 7.12 18.28 5.76
C PRO A 347 7.57 19.74 5.74
N LYS A 348 8.83 19.96 5.37
CA LYS A 348 9.33 21.32 5.08
C LYS A 348 8.71 21.81 3.77
N ALA A 349 8.37 23.09 3.72
CA ALA A 349 7.86 23.71 2.53
C ALA A 349 8.95 23.80 1.45
N GLU A 350 8.59 23.48 0.22
CA GLU A 350 9.43 23.73 -0.97
C GLU A 350 9.22 25.16 -1.48
N ALA A 351 10.25 25.76 -2.08
CA ALA A 351 10.16 27.10 -2.65
C ALA A 351 9.43 27.09 -4.01
N THR A 352 8.20 26.57 -4.05
CA THR A 352 7.33 26.52 -5.23
C THR A 352 5.99 27.18 -4.94
N VAL A 353 5.33 27.73 -5.99
CA VAL A 353 4.01 28.35 -5.86
C VAL A 353 2.98 27.32 -5.31
N SER A 354 2.97 26.12 -5.86
CA SER A 354 2.05 25.08 -5.46
C SER A 354 2.22 24.67 -3.98
N ASP A 355 3.47 24.65 -3.51
CA ASP A 355 3.75 24.26 -2.11
C ASP A 355 3.41 25.40 -1.14
N ALA A 356 3.69 26.66 -1.53
CA ALA A 356 3.29 27.83 -0.77
C ALA A 356 1.74 27.89 -0.58
N ILE A 357 0.98 27.57 -1.63
CA ILE A 357 -0.49 27.47 -1.56
C ILE A 357 -0.90 26.33 -0.62
N SER A 358 -0.26 25.17 -0.72
CA SER A 358 -0.58 24.03 0.17
C SER A 358 -0.32 24.35 1.64
N CYS A 359 0.77 25.05 1.95
CA CYS A 359 1.02 25.57 3.30
C CYS A 359 -0.02 26.60 3.75
N ALA A 360 -0.47 27.48 2.84
CA ALA A 360 -1.51 28.46 3.12
C ALA A 360 -2.87 27.77 3.42
N ILE A 361 -3.24 26.71 2.69
CA ILE A 361 -4.43 25.89 2.93
C ILE A 361 -4.48 25.45 4.40
N ARG A 362 -3.40 24.83 4.88
CA ARG A 362 -3.32 24.36 6.25
C ARG A 362 -3.45 25.52 7.24
N ARG A 363 -2.74 26.62 7.01
CA ARG A 363 -2.80 27.78 7.92
C ARG A 363 -4.21 28.36 8.00
N ILE A 364 -4.89 28.47 6.85
CA ILE A 364 -6.26 29.00 6.77
C ILE A 364 -7.23 28.06 7.49
N SER A 365 -7.16 26.75 7.23
CA SER A 365 -8.04 25.75 7.87
C SER A 365 -7.85 25.65 9.40
N ASN A 366 -6.70 26.10 9.93
CA ASN A 366 -6.48 26.18 11.37
C ASN A 366 -6.94 27.50 11.99
N VAL A 367 -7.21 28.53 11.19
CA VAL A 367 -7.60 29.88 11.68
C VAL A 367 -9.08 30.15 11.44
N LEU A 368 -9.60 29.71 10.30
CA LEU A 368 -11.00 29.90 9.92
C LEU A 368 -11.79 28.60 10.10
N PRO A 369 -13.09 28.66 10.40
CA PRO A 369 -13.98 27.51 10.47
C PRO A 369 -14.32 27.01 9.05
N VAL A 370 -13.34 26.51 8.31
CA VAL A 370 -13.52 25.93 6.98
C VAL A 370 -14.21 24.58 7.13
N ALA A 371 -15.26 24.31 6.35
CA ALA A 371 -15.97 23.03 6.34
C ALA A 371 -15.26 21.99 5.44
N VAL A 372 -14.80 22.43 4.26
CA VAL A 372 -14.17 21.56 3.28
C VAL A 372 -13.16 22.32 2.42
N LEU A 373 -12.05 21.66 2.09
CA LEU A 373 -11.11 22.08 1.06
C LEU A 373 -11.53 21.48 -0.28
N VAL A 374 -11.76 22.29 -1.29
CA VAL A 374 -12.06 21.83 -2.64
C VAL A 374 -10.87 22.08 -3.57
N ASN A 375 -10.42 21.02 -4.23
CA ASN A 375 -9.38 21.09 -5.25
C ASN A 375 -9.96 20.70 -6.61
N TYR A 376 -9.80 21.55 -7.63
CA TYR A 376 -9.96 21.12 -9.01
C TYR A 376 -8.62 20.63 -9.55
N SER A 377 -8.56 19.37 -9.99
CA SER A 377 -7.31 18.76 -10.45
C SER A 377 -7.56 17.67 -11.50
N GLU A 378 -6.99 17.81 -12.70
CA GLU A 378 -7.08 16.81 -13.76
C GLU A 378 -6.20 15.58 -13.47
N SER A 379 -4.98 15.79 -12.96
CA SER A 379 -4.01 14.73 -12.66
C SER A 379 -4.04 14.23 -11.20
N GLY A 380 -4.74 14.93 -10.30
CA GLY A 380 -4.75 14.64 -8.88
C GLY A 380 -3.60 15.23 -8.06
N THR A 381 -2.61 15.86 -8.70
CA THR A 381 -1.40 16.37 -8.02
C THR A 381 -1.73 17.39 -6.93
N SER A 382 -2.65 18.32 -7.18
CA SER A 382 -3.09 19.33 -6.19
C SER A 382 -3.68 18.67 -4.94
N SER A 383 -4.47 17.62 -5.12
CA SER A 383 -5.08 16.87 -4.01
C SER A 383 -4.07 16.06 -3.22
N LEU A 384 -3.06 15.48 -3.87
CA LEU A 384 -1.96 14.80 -3.17
C LEU A 384 -1.12 15.80 -2.35
N ARG A 385 -0.83 16.99 -2.91
CA ARG A 385 -0.13 18.06 -2.18
C ARG A 385 -0.95 18.55 -0.98
N ALA A 386 -2.25 18.72 -1.15
CA ALA A 386 -3.15 19.09 -0.05
C ALA A 386 -3.19 18.00 1.03
N ALA A 387 -3.28 16.72 0.63
CA ALA A 387 -3.25 15.58 1.53
C ALA A 387 -1.94 15.50 2.33
N ARG A 388 -0.79 15.81 1.70
CA ARG A 388 0.53 15.91 2.36
C ARG A 388 0.50 16.83 3.59
N GLU A 389 -0.22 17.94 3.51
CA GLU A 389 -0.33 18.92 4.60
C GLU A 389 -1.24 18.48 5.74
N ARG A 390 -2.02 17.42 5.59
CA ARG A 390 -2.95 16.90 6.61
C ARG A 390 -3.86 18.01 7.17
N PRO A 391 -4.66 18.70 6.34
CA PRO A 391 -5.56 19.74 6.84
C PRO A 391 -6.58 19.14 7.83
N THR A 392 -7.10 19.97 8.73
CA THR A 392 -8.12 19.55 9.70
C THR A 392 -9.45 19.16 9.04
N VAL A 393 -9.68 19.62 7.81
CA VAL A 393 -10.91 19.45 7.05
C VAL A 393 -10.77 18.39 5.95
N PRO A 394 -11.86 17.76 5.47
CA PRO A 394 -11.83 16.85 4.33
C PRO A 394 -11.43 17.58 3.04
N ILE A 395 -10.90 16.80 2.08
CA ILE A 395 -10.48 17.29 0.76
C ILE A 395 -11.46 16.76 -0.28
N LEU A 396 -12.24 17.63 -0.88
CA LEU A 396 -13.09 17.32 -2.03
C LEU A 396 -12.30 17.59 -3.31
N ASN A 397 -11.99 16.54 -4.06
CA ASN A 397 -11.33 16.64 -5.36
C ASN A 397 -12.38 16.62 -6.47
N LEU A 398 -12.46 17.69 -7.25
CA LEU A 398 -13.24 17.74 -8.48
C LEU A 398 -12.31 17.44 -9.66
N THR A 399 -12.66 16.47 -10.48
CA THR A 399 -11.82 16.06 -11.62
C THR A 399 -12.68 15.65 -12.81
N PRO A 400 -12.29 15.96 -14.06
CA PRO A 400 -12.97 15.46 -15.25
C PRO A 400 -12.62 13.98 -15.52
N ASN A 401 -11.61 13.42 -14.84
CA ASN A 401 -11.02 12.13 -15.16
C ASN A 401 -11.36 11.09 -14.09
N LEU A 402 -12.19 10.10 -14.47
CA LEU A 402 -12.53 8.97 -13.57
C LEU A 402 -11.30 8.17 -13.13
N GLN A 403 -10.31 8.00 -13.99
CA GLN A 403 -9.08 7.30 -13.65
C GLN A 403 -8.30 8.03 -12.54
N THR A 404 -8.25 9.36 -12.60
CA THR A 404 -7.68 10.20 -11.52
C THR A 404 -8.46 10.03 -10.22
N ALA A 405 -9.80 10.05 -10.28
CA ALA A 405 -10.62 9.83 -9.09
C ALA A 405 -10.35 8.47 -8.42
N ARG A 406 -10.24 7.39 -9.21
CA ARG A 406 -9.91 6.04 -8.74
C ARG A 406 -8.51 5.96 -8.12
N ARG A 407 -7.53 6.60 -8.74
CA ARG A 407 -6.15 6.62 -8.25
C ARG A 407 -6.00 7.36 -6.93
N LEU A 408 -6.80 8.41 -6.70
CA LEU A 408 -6.79 9.18 -5.47
C LEU A 408 -7.48 8.49 -4.28
N THR A 409 -8.12 7.34 -4.47
CA THR A 409 -8.77 6.60 -3.37
C THR A 409 -7.78 6.14 -2.29
N VAL A 410 -6.47 6.08 -2.58
CA VAL A 410 -5.43 5.76 -1.61
C VAL A 410 -5.00 6.98 -0.77
N ALA A 411 -5.30 8.19 -1.24
CA ALA A 411 -4.80 9.42 -0.63
C ALA A 411 -5.60 9.82 0.62
N TRP A 412 -4.90 10.14 1.69
CA TRP A 412 -5.48 10.59 2.96
C TRP A 412 -6.44 11.77 2.78
N GLY A 413 -7.62 11.67 3.36
CA GLY A 413 -8.62 12.74 3.40
C GLY A 413 -9.28 13.09 2.06
N VAL A 414 -8.79 12.54 0.92
CA VAL A 414 -9.32 12.89 -0.40
C VAL A 414 -10.62 12.13 -0.69
N HIS A 415 -11.63 12.87 -1.09
CA HIS A 415 -12.86 12.36 -1.66
C HIS A 415 -13.03 12.93 -3.06
N SER A 416 -13.12 12.08 -4.08
CA SER A 416 -13.18 12.53 -5.47
C SER A 416 -14.60 12.47 -6.03
N VAL A 417 -14.98 13.53 -6.76
CA VAL A 417 -16.20 13.58 -7.57
C VAL A 417 -15.83 13.89 -9.02
N VAL A 418 -16.32 13.05 -9.93
CA VAL A 418 -16.08 13.24 -11.35
C VAL A 418 -17.04 14.30 -11.90
N ASN A 419 -16.48 15.36 -12.50
CA ASN A 419 -17.24 16.39 -13.18
C ASN A 419 -16.46 16.89 -14.40
N ASP A 420 -16.96 16.60 -15.59
CA ASP A 420 -16.35 16.90 -16.88
C ASP A 420 -16.79 18.24 -17.50
N ARG A 421 -17.65 18.99 -16.81
CA ARG A 421 -18.26 20.22 -17.34
C ARG A 421 -17.51 21.49 -17.00
N LEU A 422 -16.60 21.46 -16.02
CA LEU A 422 -15.89 22.62 -15.51
C LEU A 422 -14.85 23.13 -16.52
N ARG A 423 -14.93 24.41 -16.90
CA ARG A 423 -14.01 25.04 -17.86
C ARG A 423 -13.41 26.35 -17.34
N GLN A 424 -14.02 26.98 -16.34
CA GLN A 424 -13.60 28.26 -15.77
C GLN A 424 -13.61 28.21 -14.24
N VAL A 425 -12.83 29.08 -13.60
CA VAL A 425 -12.68 29.12 -12.13
C VAL A 425 -14.01 29.42 -11.45
N ASP A 426 -14.81 30.35 -12.01
CA ASP A 426 -16.10 30.71 -11.41
C ASP A 426 -17.12 29.56 -11.48
N GLU A 427 -17.07 28.74 -12.54
CA GLU A 427 -17.83 27.47 -12.62
C GLU A 427 -17.36 26.46 -11.55
N VAL A 428 -16.05 26.39 -11.29
CA VAL A 428 -15.52 25.55 -10.21
C VAL A 428 -16.05 25.99 -8.87
N CYS A 429 -16.09 27.29 -8.59
CA CYS A 429 -16.60 27.80 -7.31
C CYS A 429 -18.07 27.47 -7.10
N SER A 430 -18.93 27.77 -8.08
CA SER A 430 -20.38 27.49 -8.00
C SER A 430 -20.65 25.99 -7.87
N THR A 431 -19.99 25.16 -8.70
CA THR A 431 -20.15 23.71 -8.67
C THR A 431 -19.57 23.10 -7.38
N ALA A 432 -18.47 23.65 -6.85
CA ALA A 432 -17.87 23.21 -5.59
C ALA A 432 -18.86 23.38 -4.43
N LEU A 433 -19.55 24.52 -4.37
CA LEU A 433 -20.57 24.80 -3.36
C LEU A 433 -21.73 23.80 -3.45
N GLU A 434 -22.28 23.57 -4.66
CA GLU A 434 -23.36 22.62 -4.90
C GLU A 434 -22.97 21.18 -4.54
N ILE A 435 -21.80 20.74 -4.98
CA ILE A 435 -21.33 19.37 -4.71
C ILE A 435 -21.01 19.18 -3.23
N ALA A 436 -20.36 20.13 -2.57
CA ALA A 436 -20.06 20.04 -1.13
C ALA A 436 -21.34 19.90 -0.32
N GLN A 437 -22.38 20.66 -0.67
CA GLN A 437 -23.68 20.55 -0.03
C GLN A 437 -24.37 19.21 -0.33
N ALA A 438 -24.39 18.80 -1.59
CA ALA A 438 -25.01 17.52 -1.99
C ALA A 438 -24.32 16.30 -1.35
N GLN A 439 -23.01 16.37 -1.11
CA GLN A 439 -22.23 15.34 -0.42
C GLN A 439 -22.33 15.44 1.12
N GLY A 440 -23.02 16.43 1.66
CA GLY A 440 -23.13 16.63 3.11
C GLY A 440 -21.83 17.07 3.78
N MET A 441 -20.89 17.66 3.02
CA MET A 441 -19.62 18.17 3.51
C MET A 441 -19.69 19.62 3.99
N ALA A 442 -20.69 20.37 3.53
CA ALA A 442 -20.94 21.73 3.92
C ALA A 442 -22.44 22.03 3.91
N GLN A 443 -22.84 23.01 4.70
CA GLN A 443 -24.20 23.53 4.77
C GLN A 443 -24.21 25.04 4.56
N ARG A 444 -25.40 25.59 4.36
CA ARG A 444 -25.56 27.06 4.17
C ARG A 444 -24.95 27.82 5.34
N GLY A 445 -24.12 28.81 5.03
CA GLY A 445 -23.33 29.58 6.00
C GLY A 445 -21.91 29.11 6.22
N ASP A 446 -21.57 27.88 5.76
CA ASP A 446 -20.23 27.35 5.89
C ASP A 446 -19.23 27.99 4.92
N THR A 447 -17.97 28.03 5.33
CA THR A 447 -16.85 28.52 4.52
C THR A 447 -16.14 27.37 3.83
N LEU A 448 -15.89 27.52 2.53
CA LEU A 448 -15.11 26.60 1.69
C LEU A 448 -13.79 27.24 1.29
N LEU A 449 -12.76 26.43 1.21
CA LEU A 449 -11.46 26.84 0.66
C LEU A 449 -11.30 26.15 -0.70
N ILE A 450 -11.15 26.91 -1.78
CA ILE A 450 -11.14 26.39 -3.15
C ILE A 450 -9.79 26.67 -3.79
N THR A 451 -9.17 25.65 -4.40
CA THR A 451 -7.92 25.77 -5.15
C THR A 451 -8.03 25.23 -6.55
N ALA A 452 -7.34 25.89 -7.47
CA ALA A 452 -7.28 25.51 -8.87
C ALA A 452 -5.95 25.94 -9.51
N GLY A 453 -5.60 25.29 -10.61
CA GLY A 453 -4.54 25.76 -11.52
C GLY A 453 -5.15 26.57 -12.66
N VAL A 454 -4.69 27.80 -12.86
CA VAL A 454 -5.17 28.72 -13.91
C VAL A 454 -4.01 29.08 -14.83
N PRO A 455 -4.11 28.93 -16.17
CA PRO A 455 -5.25 28.37 -16.92
C PRO A 455 -5.41 26.85 -16.72
N PHE A 456 -6.63 26.35 -16.90
CA PHE A 456 -6.92 24.92 -16.83
C PHE A 456 -6.16 24.13 -17.91
N GLY A 457 -5.97 22.81 -17.68
CA GLY A 457 -5.25 21.93 -18.61
C GLY A 457 -3.72 21.92 -18.46
N GLN A 458 -3.19 22.58 -17.44
CA GLN A 458 -1.74 22.53 -17.12
C GLN A 458 -1.52 21.76 -15.80
N PRO A 459 -1.15 20.49 -15.84
CA PRO A 459 -0.91 19.70 -14.62
C PRO A 459 0.15 20.34 -13.71
N GLY A 460 -0.13 20.36 -12.41
CA GLY A 460 0.81 20.90 -11.40
C GLY A 460 0.83 22.43 -11.27
N SER A 461 -0.03 23.15 -11.96
CA SER A 461 -0.10 24.63 -11.99
C SER A 461 -0.96 25.25 -10.90
N THR A 462 -1.20 24.59 -9.75
CA THR A 462 -2.00 25.18 -8.66
C THR A 462 -1.43 26.55 -8.28
N ASN A 463 -2.17 27.63 -8.62
CA ASN A 463 -1.74 29.02 -8.44
C ASN A 463 -2.87 29.95 -7.97
N SER A 464 -4.08 29.40 -7.74
CA SER A 464 -5.25 30.13 -7.26
C SER A 464 -5.78 29.49 -5.96
N LEU A 465 -6.13 30.37 -5.01
CA LEU A 465 -6.76 30.00 -3.75
C LEU A 465 -7.86 31.02 -3.49
N ARG A 466 -9.08 30.55 -3.22
CA ARG A 466 -10.26 31.38 -2.91
C ARG A 466 -10.93 30.87 -1.64
N ILE A 467 -11.52 31.80 -0.90
CA ILE A 467 -12.34 31.53 0.28
C ILE A 467 -13.75 31.97 -0.08
N GLU A 468 -14.68 31.03 -0.04
CA GLU A 468 -16.08 31.25 -0.42
C GLU A 468 -17.01 30.83 0.71
N THR A 469 -18.14 31.51 0.86
CA THR A 469 -19.19 31.14 1.82
C THR A 469 -20.41 30.64 1.07
N LEU A 470 -20.96 29.51 1.52
CA LEU A 470 -22.18 28.93 0.98
C LEU A 470 -23.39 29.78 1.40
N ILE A 471 -23.94 30.54 0.46
CA ILE A 471 -25.05 31.49 0.70
C ILE A 471 -26.43 30.80 0.63
#